data_35c660580c4eaaaf6a06246a7348a3e0
#
_entry.id   35c660580c4eaaaf6a06246a7348a3e0
#
_cell.length_a   1.000
_cell.length_b   1.000
_cell.length_c   1.000
_cell.angle_alpha   90.00
_cell.angle_beta   90.00
_cell.angle_gamma   90.00
#
_symmetry.space_group_name_H-M   'P 1'
#
loop_
_entity.id
_entity.type
_entity.pdbx_description
1 polymer ?
#
loop_
_entity_poly.entity_id
_entity_poly.type
_entity_poly.pdbx_seq_one_letter_code
_entity_poly.pdbx_strand_id
1 'polypeptide(L)'
;MKLIAIFLLLGLAAPSPELRYFRDERSIETPPQTSGQTCVVLNTAVFSHAATQLSDLRLYRGSSETPYVILRSVPIAPSQEQIAPLNLGRRAGQTVFDLAMPAGRYRDLELAITGHDFVATVTVSGSQEQASLRTRIGSFTIFDLTRQRLGRSTVLHLPDSDFRFLHFSVAGPIVPENISGLSVERMPASKAKYQTVAETSKVTLNGRDTVVEFSVPRHTPVDRVVFVPGAVPTSFSRDVRISVSPVSQQRSSDAVEPPRQVVYGSFLRVHRLQDGHRLDEERLDMLAPETEFDTAAKWTVTIENRDDAPIQISSVRLEMLERSLCFEASDAASYTLYYGDSALAAPRYDYASLFALQSNAAKPSS
;
A
#
# COMPACT_ATOMS: atom_id res chain seq x y z
N MET A 1 44.48 54.14 -6.54
CA MET A 1 43.94 53.13 -7.46
C MET A 1 43.94 51.77 -6.73
N LYS A 2 42.80 51.25 -6.28
CA LYS A 2 42.64 49.93 -5.67
C LYS A 2 42.13 48.98 -6.74
N LEU A 3 42.94 48.03 -7.18
CA LEU A 3 42.50 46.93 -8.04
C LEU A 3 41.66 45.97 -7.21
N ILE A 4 40.39 45.81 -7.59
CA ILE A 4 39.48 44.81 -7.12
C ILE A 4 39.68 43.59 -8.02
N ALA A 5 40.30 42.51 -7.50
CA ALA A 5 40.38 41.23 -8.18
C ALA A 5 39.02 40.50 -8.01
N ILE A 6 38.25 40.40 -9.06
CA ILE A 6 37.03 39.57 -9.12
C ILE A 6 37.48 38.13 -9.33
N PHE A 7 37.43 37.30 -8.27
CA PHE A 7 37.53 35.84 -8.39
C PHE A 7 36.25 35.30 -8.98
N LEU A 8 36.27 34.94 -10.25
CA LEU A 8 35.23 34.11 -10.87
C LEU A 8 35.36 32.67 -10.32
N LEU A 9 34.50 32.28 -9.39
CA LEU A 9 34.34 30.90 -8.99
C LEU A 9 33.63 30.19 -10.16
N LEU A 10 34.41 29.58 -11.06
CA LEU A 10 33.90 28.55 -11.96
C LEU A 10 33.50 27.36 -11.09
N GLY A 11 32.19 27.17 -10.87
CA GLY A 11 31.65 25.95 -10.31
C GLY A 11 31.98 24.80 -11.25
N LEU A 12 32.95 23.97 -10.85
CA LEU A 12 33.24 22.70 -11.53
C LEU A 12 32.01 21.82 -11.31
N ALA A 13 31.16 21.70 -12.35
CA ALA A 13 30.13 20.66 -12.40
C ALA A 13 30.84 19.31 -12.27
N ALA A 14 30.34 18.43 -11.41
CA ALA A 14 30.87 17.07 -11.32
C ALA A 14 30.79 16.42 -12.69
N PRO A 15 31.83 15.70 -13.14
CA PRO A 15 31.81 15.03 -14.43
C PRO A 15 30.66 13.98 -14.44
N SER A 16 29.89 13.96 -15.53
CA SER A 16 28.90 12.92 -15.75
C SER A 16 29.56 11.55 -15.83
N PRO A 17 28.93 10.48 -15.29
CA PRO A 17 29.46 9.12 -15.36
C PRO A 17 29.71 8.69 -16.81
N GLU A 18 30.77 7.93 -17.02
CA GLU A 18 31.04 7.39 -18.34
C GLU A 18 30.03 6.26 -18.66
N LEU A 19 29.27 6.38 -19.74
CA LEU A 19 28.20 5.46 -20.13
C LEU A 19 28.68 4.00 -20.28
N ARG A 20 29.95 3.77 -20.63
CA ARG A 20 30.54 2.43 -20.80
C ARG A 20 30.55 1.56 -19.52
N TYR A 21 30.36 2.14 -18.34
CA TYR A 21 30.35 1.39 -17.08
C TYR A 21 28.95 0.84 -16.73
N PHE A 22 27.91 1.36 -17.35
CA PHE A 22 26.57 0.81 -17.19
C PHE A 22 26.44 -0.49 -17.98
N ARG A 23 25.86 -1.50 -17.33
CA ARG A 23 25.66 -2.82 -17.94
C ARG A 23 24.36 -2.92 -18.73
N ASP A 24 23.38 -2.11 -18.34
CA ASP A 24 22.01 -2.17 -18.84
C ASP A 24 21.55 -0.77 -19.27
N GLU A 25 20.73 -0.75 -20.31
CA GLU A 25 20.08 0.47 -20.78
C GLU A 25 18.64 0.18 -21.21
N ARG A 26 17.81 1.21 -21.14
CA ARG A 26 16.42 1.15 -21.57
C ARG A 26 16.00 2.44 -22.25
N SER A 27 15.44 2.33 -23.46
CA SER A 27 14.87 3.48 -24.17
C SER A 27 13.53 3.88 -23.57
N ILE A 28 13.31 5.18 -23.47
CA ILE A 28 12.05 5.82 -23.06
C ILE A 28 11.67 6.78 -24.17
N GLU A 29 10.58 6.50 -24.86
CA GLU A 29 10.05 7.35 -25.91
C GLU A 29 8.91 8.21 -25.36
N THR A 30 9.01 9.52 -25.51
CA THR A 30 7.93 10.42 -25.18
C THR A 30 7.05 10.63 -26.42
N PRO A 31 5.70 10.55 -26.29
CA PRO A 31 4.81 10.82 -27.39
C PRO A 31 5.05 12.22 -28.00
N PRO A 32 4.76 12.42 -29.29
CA PRO A 32 4.77 13.74 -29.91
C PRO A 32 3.90 14.71 -29.10
N GLN A 33 4.34 15.98 -28.96
CA GLN A 33 3.68 17.04 -28.19
C GLN A 33 3.68 16.81 -26.66
N THR A 34 4.53 15.92 -26.14
CA THR A 34 4.75 15.76 -24.71
C THR A 34 5.87 16.71 -24.30
N SER A 35 5.52 17.88 -23.81
CA SER A 35 6.45 18.77 -23.11
C SER A 35 6.01 18.94 -21.66
N GLY A 36 6.96 18.99 -20.74
CA GLY A 36 6.72 19.13 -19.31
C GLY A 36 6.89 17.84 -18.53
N GLN A 37 6.25 17.79 -17.36
CA GLN A 37 6.46 16.71 -16.41
C GLN A 37 5.97 15.35 -16.93
N THR A 38 6.87 14.38 -16.94
CA THR A 38 6.66 13.03 -17.47
C THR A 38 7.14 12.01 -16.45
N CYS A 39 6.35 10.96 -16.20
CA CYS A 39 6.67 9.91 -15.24
C CYS A 39 6.61 8.52 -15.87
N VAL A 40 7.69 7.76 -15.76
CA VAL A 40 7.82 6.37 -16.25
C VAL A 40 7.83 5.41 -15.08
N VAL A 41 7.00 4.38 -15.16
CA VAL A 41 6.98 3.33 -14.13
C VAL A 41 8.20 2.42 -14.31
N LEU A 42 8.96 2.23 -13.23
CA LEU A 42 10.07 1.30 -13.18
C LEU A 42 9.55 -0.12 -12.93
N ASN A 43 9.78 -1.02 -13.86
CA ASN A 43 9.37 -2.42 -13.72
C ASN A 43 10.38 -3.22 -12.86
N THR A 44 9.99 -4.43 -12.46
CA THR A 44 10.80 -5.31 -11.60
C THR A 44 12.17 -5.65 -12.19
N ALA A 45 12.32 -5.69 -13.53
CA ALA A 45 13.59 -6.00 -14.17
C ALA A 45 14.65 -4.92 -13.93
N VAL A 46 14.26 -3.64 -13.82
CA VAL A 46 15.20 -2.56 -13.49
C VAL A 46 15.82 -2.80 -12.12
N PHE A 47 15.01 -3.17 -11.12
CA PHE A 47 15.50 -3.37 -9.75
C PHE A 47 16.55 -4.48 -9.65
N SER A 48 16.34 -5.60 -10.33
CA SER A 48 17.25 -6.75 -10.26
C SER A 48 18.63 -6.48 -10.87
N HIS A 49 18.73 -5.50 -11.76
CA HIS A 49 19.94 -5.14 -12.47
C HIS A 49 20.60 -3.88 -11.94
N ALA A 50 19.83 -2.94 -11.41
CA ALA A 50 20.34 -1.71 -10.81
C ALA A 50 21.07 -1.98 -9.48
N ALA A 51 21.80 -0.97 -9.01
CA ALA A 51 22.38 -0.96 -7.68
C ALA A 51 21.28 -0.82 -6.59
N THR A 52 21.66 -1.12 -5.35
CA THR A 52 20.82 -0.98 -4.16
C THR A 52 20.17 0.39 -4.13
N GLN A 53 18.87 0.41 -3.84
CA GLN A 53 18.05 1.63 -3.81
C GLN A 53 18.03 2.42 -5.12
N LEU A 54 18.32 1.78 -6.26
CA LEU A 54 18.38 2.42 -7.57
C LEU A 54 19.39 3.58 -7.65
N SER A 55 20.48 3.50 -6.87
CA SER A 55 21.43 4.60 -6.71
C SER A 55 22.22 4.92 -7.99
N ASP A 56 22.33 3.96 -8.90
CA ASP A 56 23.09 4.05 -10.14
C ASP A 56 22.27 4.50 -11.34
N LEU A 57 20.97 4.75 -11.21
CA LEU A 57 20.16 5.18 -12.34
C LEU A 57 20.66 6.53 -12.87
N ARG A 58 20.74 6.64 -14.20
CA ARG A 58 21.01 7.91 -14.91
C ARG A 58 20.14 7.99 -16.15
N LEU A 59 19.48 9.13 -16.31
CA LEU A 59 18.63 9.41 -17.47
C LEU A 59 19.35 10.36 -18.41
N TYR A 60 19.44 10.02 -19.68
CA TYR A 60 20.09 10.83 -20.69
C TYR A 60 19.16 11.15 -21.86
N ARG A 61 19.31 12.36 -22.39
CA ARG A 61 18.81 12.76 -23.69
C ARG A 61 20.01 12.99 -24.61
N GLY A 62 20.27 12.03 -25.51
CA GLY A 62 21.50 12.01 -26.28
C GLY A 62 22.72 11.94 -25.33
N SER A 63 23.59 12.92 -25.34
CA SER A 63 24.77 13.01 -24.46
C SER A 63 24.55 13.80 -23.18
N SER A 64 23.37 14.39 -23.02
CA SER A 64 23.06 15.25 -21.86
C SER A 64 22.32 14.47 -20.79
N GLU A 65 22.86 14.49 -19.57
CA GLU A 65 22.18 13.91 -18.39
C GLU A 65 20.95 14.74 -18.06
N THR A 66 19.83 14.08 -17.82
CA THR A 66 18.53 14.70 -17.51
C THR A 66 18.20 14.46 -16.04
N PRO A 67 18.02 15.54 -15.25
CA PRO A 67 17.61 15.42 -13.85
C PRO A 67 16.23 14.73 -13.71
N TYR A 68 16.09 13.91 -12.66
CA TYR A 68 14.86 13.20 -12.36
C TYR A 68 14.64 13.07 -10.85
N VAL A 69 13.46 12.61 -10.48
CA VAL A 69 13.12 12.17 -9.13
C VAL A 69 12.41 10.82 -9.20
N ILE A 70 12.62 9.97 -8.21
CA ILE A 70 11.90 8.70 -8.07
C ILE A 70 10.80 8.89 -7.04
N LEU A 71 9.55 8.68 -7.46
CA LEU A 71 8.38 8.71 -6.62
C LEU A 71 7.94 7.29 -6.29
N ARG A 72 7.63 7.04 -5.02
CA ARG A 72 6.99 5.82 -4.56
C ARG A 72 5.49 6.08 -4.40
N SER A 73 4.66 5.22 -4.97
CA SER A 73 3.19 5.29 -4.83
C SER A 73 2.76 4.90 -3.41
N VAL A 74 3.12 5.70 -2.41
CA VAL A 74 2.64 5.49 -1.03
C VAL A 74 1.19 5.91 -0.96
N PRO A 75 0.32 5.17 -0.27
CA PRO A 75 -0.98 5.71 0.09
C PRO A 75 -0.71 6.96 0.93
N ILE A 76 -1.28 8.09 0.55
CA ILE A 76 -1.35 9.22 1.47
C ILE A 76 -2.21 8.69 2.62
N ALA A 77 -1.60 8.54 3.81
CA ALA A 77 -2.34 8.11 4.98
C ALA A 77 -3.55 9.05 5.10
N PRO A 78 -4.77 8.51 5.05
CA PRO A 78 -5.94 9.36 5.16
C PRO A 78 -5.83 10.09 6.49
N SER A 79 -6.07 11.38 6.49
CA SER A 79 -6.20 12.13 7.72
C SER A 79 -7.44 11.59 8.43
N GLN A 80 -7.26 10.79 9.47
CA GLN A 80 -8.35 10.37 10.31
C GLN A 80 -8.81 11.57 11.13
N GLU A 81 -10.00 12.05 10.82
CA GLU A 81 -10.65 13.09 11.61
C GLU A 81 -11.58 12.42 12.61
N GLN A 82 -11.31 12.66 13.90
CA GLN A 82 -12.15 12.16 15.00
C GLN A 82 -13.35 13.10 15.16
N ILE A 83 -14.56 12.53 15.09
CA ILE A 83 -15.81 13.27 15.22
C ILE A 83 -16.52 12.78 16.48
N ALA A 84 -16.81 13.72 17.37
CA ALA A 84 -17.59 13.42 18.59
C ALA A 84 -19.08 13.25 18.24
N PRO A 85 -19.79 12.31 18.89
CA PRO A 85 -21.22 12.13 18.70
C PRO A 85 -22.01 13.28 19.31
N LEU A 86 -23.05 13.69 18.60
CA LEU A 86 -24.05 14.65 19.06
C LEU A 86 -25.33 13.90 19.41
N ASN A 87 -26.14 14.41 20.36
CA ASN A 87 -27.44 13.88 20.71
C ASN A 87 -27.41 12.37 21.04
N LEU A 88 -26.31 11.90 21.64
CA LEU A 88 -26.14 10.49 21.99
C LEU A 88 -27.12 10.09 23.08
N GLY A 89 -27.92 9.04 22.86
CA GLY A 89 -28.91 8.56 23.79
C GLY A 89 -29.62 7.29 23.36
N ARG A 90 -30.71 6.93 23.99
CA ARG A 90 -31.55 5.79 23.63
C ARG A 90 -32.95 6.24 23.17
N ARG A 91 -33.41 5.64 22.08
CA ARG A 91 -34.78 5.84 21.57
C ARG A 91 -35.34 4.51 21.06
N ALA A 92 -36.53 4.13 21.49
CA ALA A 92 -37.19 2.89 21.12
C ALA A 92 -36.30 1.63 21.27
N GLY A 93 -35.49 1.55 22.34
CA GLY A 93 -34.61 0.41 22.60
C GLY A 93 -33.27 0.43 21.83
N GLN A 94 -33.08 1.36 20.92
CA GLN A 94 -31.86 1.50 20.12
C GLN A 94 -30.99 2.65 20.62
N THR A 95 -29.68 2.54 20.47
CA THR A 95 -28.77 3.66 20.69
C THR A 95 -28.78 4.57 19.46
N VAL A 96 -29.04 5.85 19.66
CA VAL A 96 -29.11 6.85 18.58
C VAL A 96 -28.15 8.00 18.83
N PHE A 97 -27.57 8.51 17.75
CA PHE A 97 -26.72 9.70 17.79
C PHE A 97 -26.63 10.35 16.42
N ASP A 98 -26.19 11.59 16.41
CA ASP A 98 -25.95 12.38 15.21
C ASP A 98 -24.46 12.70 15.09
N LEU A 99 -23.97 12.97 13.86
CA LEU A 99 -22.62 13.46 13.59
C LEU A 99 -22.69 14.67 12.67
N ALA A 100 -21.91 15.70 12.99
CA ALA A 100 -21.63 16.79 12.06
C ALA A 100 -20.39 16.43 11.24
N MET A 101 -20.59 16.16 9.97
CA MET A 101 -19.53 15.69 9.08
C MET A 101 -18.70 16.86 8.54
N PRO A 102 -17.38 16.69 8.41
CA PRO A 102 -16.53 17.68 7.77
C PRO A 102 -16.91 17.83 6.28
N ALA A 103 -16.60 18.99 5.70
CA ALA A 103 -16.85 19.23 4.30
C ALA A 103 -16.04 18.28 3.41
N GLY A 104 -16.66 17.73 2.36
CA GLY A 104 -16.05 16.82 1.40
C GLY A 104 -16.74 15.47 1.33
N ARG A 105 -16.24 14.60 0.45
CA ARG A 105 -16.81 13.27 0.23
C ARG A 105 -16.13 12.25 1.14
N TYR A 106 -16.89 11.24 1.58
CA TYR A 106 -16.43 10.15 2.43
C TYR A 106 -17.16 8.86 2.09
N ARG A 107 -16.55 7.72 2.42
CA ARG A 107 -17.12 6.38 2.21
C ARG A 107 -17.03 5.52 3.46
N ASP A 108 -15.84 5.47 4.06
CA ASP A 108 -15.54 4.57 5.16
C ASP A 108 -15.55 5.34 6.46
N LEU A 109 -16.38 4.86 7.39
CA LEU A 109 -16.57 5.43 8.70
C LEU A 109 -16.28 4.36 9.75
N GLU A 110 -15.31 4.59 10.61
CA GLU A 110 -15.00 3.66 11.70
C GLU A 110 -15.61 4.15 13.02
N LEU A 111 -16.55 3.36 13.57
CA LEU A 111 -17.12 3.65 14.88
C LEU A 111 -16.15 3.26 15.99
N ALA A 112 -15.80 4.23 16.84
CA ALA A 112 -15.04 4.02 18.05
C ALA A 112 -15.96 3.47 19.15
N ILE A 113 -16.01 2.14 19.28
CA ILE A 113 -16.87 1.42 20.22
C ILE A 113 -16.00 0.69 21.23
N THR A 114 -16.30 0.90 22.51
CA THR A 114 -15.77 0.11 23.61
C THR A 114 -16.70 -1.09 23.86
N GLY A 115 -16.13 -2.28 24.04
CA GLY A 115 -16.89 -3.51 24.25
C GLY A 115 -16.40 -4.65 23.38
N HIS A 116 -16.79 -5.87 23.74
CA HIS A 116 -16.41 -7.10 23.10
C HIS A 116 -17.61 -8.03 22.97
N ASP A 117 -17.49 -9.05 22.10
CA ASP A 117 -18.51 -10.10 21.92
C ASP A 117 -19.89 -9.54 21.54
N PHE A 118 -19.93 -8.66 20.56
CA PHE A 118 -21.18 -8.11 20.06
C PHE A 118 -21.33 -8.26 18.54
N VAL A 119 -22.60 -8.34 18.12
CA VAL A 119 -23.05 -8.11 16.75
C VAL A 119 -24.19 -7.08 16.82
N ALA A 120 -24.10 -6.03 16.03
CA ALA A 120 -25.09 -4.96 16.02
C ALA A 120 -25.37 -4.48 14.59
N THR A 121 -26.57 -3.99 14.35
CA THR A 121 -26.96 -3.35 13.09
C THR A 121 -27.00 -1.84 13.27
N VAL A 122 -26.28 -1.16 12.38
CA VAL A 122 -26.23 0.30 12.32
C VAL A 122 -27.02 0.77 11.10
N THR A 123 -28.11 1.48 11.32
CA THR A 123 -28.86 2.17 10.26
C THR A 123 -28.36 3.61 10.18
N VAL A 124 -28.00 4.04 8.98
CA VAL A 124 -27.45 5.38 8.71
C VAL A 124 -28.40 6.13 7.77
N SER A 125 -28.67 7.38 8.13
CA SER A 125 -29.38 8.34 7.27
C SER A 125 -28.61 9.64 7.20
N GLY A 126 -28.67 10.36 6.09
CA GLY A 126 -27.96 11.61 5.87
C GLY A 126 -28.90 12.77 5.63
N SER A 127 -28.46 13.99 5.97
CA SER A 127 -29.12 15.24 5.62
C SER A 127 -28.10 16.37 5.38
N GLN A 128 -28.46 17.38 4.61
CA GLN A 128 -27.62 18.55 4.40
C GLN A 128 -27.76 19.61 5.50
N GLU A 129 -28.91 19.61 6.20
CA GLU A 129 -29.19 20.46 7.33
C GLU A 129 -29.67 19.62 8.52
N GLN A 130 -29.39 20.04 9.74
CA GLN A 130 -29.65 19.27 10.95
C GLN A 130 -31.14 18.91 11.15
N ALA A 131 -32.04 19.78 10.71
CA ALA A 131 -33.50 19.62 10.86
C ALA A 131 -34.22 19.20 9.57
N SER A 132 -33.50 18.92 8.48
CA SER A 132 -34.09 18.59 7.20
C SER A 132 -34.48 17.11 7.08
N LEU A 133 -35.24 16.78 6.02
CA LEU A 133 -35.61 15.43 5.68
C LEU A 133 -34.36 14.53 5.56
N ARG A 134 -34.40 13.39 6.23
CA ARG A 134 -33.31 12.42 6.25
C ARG A 134 -33.43 11.44 5.10
N THR A 135 -32.36 11.30 4.34
CA THR A 135 -32.26 10.28 3.28
C THR A 135 -31.62 9.02 3.87
N ARG A 136 -32.27 7.87 3.76
CA ARG A 136 -31.68 6.61 4.19
C ARG A 136 -30.50 6.25 3.29
N ILE A 137 -29.34 6.02 3.90
CA ILE A 137 -28.11 5.61 3.20
C ILE A 137 -28.01 4.09 3.18
N GLY A 138 -28.19 3.44 4.33
CA GLY A 138 -28.11 1.98 4.41
C GLY A 138 -28.23 1.43 5.82
N SER A 139 -28.12 0.11 5.89
CA SER A 139 -27.96 -0.63 7.16
C SER A 139 -26.75 -1.51 7.05
N PHE A 140 -25.91 -1.47 8.07
CA PHE A 140 -24.58 -2.08 8.12
C PHE A 140 -24.47 -2.94 9.38
N THR A 141 -23.73 -4.02 9.30
CA THR A 141 -23.44 -4.85 10.46
C THR A 141 -22.05 -4.53 10.98
N ILE A 142 -21.97 -4.32 12.29
CA ILE A 142 -20.70 -4.19 13.00
C ILE A 142 -20.58 -5.30 14.04
N PHE A 143 -19.37 -5.74 14.33
CA PHE A 143 -19.15 -6.82 15.27
C PHE A 143 -17.77 -6.76 15.94
N ASP A 144 -17.68 -7.33 17.13
CA ASP A 144 -16.44 -7.73 17.76
C ASP A 144 -16.60 -9.18 18.27
N LEU A 145 -15.94 -10.10 17.60
CA LEU A 145 -15.92 -11.53 17.91
C LEU A 145 -14.48 -12.01 18.13
N THR A 146 -13.61 -11.12 18.59
CA THR A 146 -12.17 -11.41 18.78
C THR A 146 -11.95 -12.54 19.78
N ARG A 147 -12.76 -12.63 20.84
CA ARG A 147 -12.70 -13.75 21.79
C ARG A 147 -13.06 -15.09 21.17
N GLN A 148 -13.86 -15.07 20.11
CA GLN A 148 -14.21 -16.26 19.31
C GLN A 148 -13.23 -16.48 18.14
N ARG A 149 -12.13 -15.72 18.05
CA ARG A 149 -11.14 -15.73 16.98
C ARG A 149 -11.69 -15.40 15.58
N LEU A 150 -12.80 -14.66 15.52
CA LEU A 150 -13.46 -14.29 14.26
C LEU A 150 -13.18 -12.84 13.83
N GLY A 151 -12.44 -12.09 14.65
CA GLY A 151 -12.07 -10.72 14.33
C GLY A 151 -13.06 -9.66 14.82
N ARG A 152 -12.83 -8.42 14.40
CA ARG A 152 -13.63 -7.24 14.71
C ARG A 152 -13.76 -6.38 13.47
N SER A 153 -14.95 -5.86 13.21
CA SER A 153 -15.20 -4.81 12.24
C SER A 153 -16.20 -3.81 12.80
N THR A 154 -15.77 -2.56 12.88
CA THR A 154 -16.62 -1.42 13.25
C THR A 154 -16.65 -0.38 12.13
N VAL A 155 -16.19 -0.76 10.94
CA VAL A 155 -16.18 0.07 9.75
C VAL A 155 -17.50 -0.06 9.00
N LEU A 156 -18.07 1.08 8.62
CA LEU A 156 -19.26 1.18 7.79
C LEU A 156 -18.84 1.63 6.39
N HIS A 157 -19.03 0.77 5.40
CA HIS A 157 -18.75 1.08 3.99
C HIS A 157 -19.97 1.74 3.34
N LEU A 158 -20.04 3.06 3.38
CA LEU A 158 -21.15 3.80 2.78
C LEU A 158 -20.96 3.92 1.25
N PRO A 159 -22.06 4.14 0.50
CA PRO A 159 -21.92 4.73 -0.83
C PRO A 159 -21.22 6.08 -0.71
N ASP A 160 -20.56 6.50 -1.78
CA ASP A 160 -19.89 7.81 -1.85
C ASP A 160 -20.84 8.94 -1.45
N SER A 161 -20.58 9.56 -0.30
CA SER A 161 -21.52 10.45 0.40
C SER A 161 -20.88 11.79 0.73
N ASP A 162 -21.71 12.86 0.75
CA ASP A 162 -21.31 14.24 1.07
C ASP A 162 -22.27 14.94 2.05
N PHE A 163 -23.11 14.18 2.74
CA PHE A 163 -24.04 14.74 3.73
C PHE A 163 -23.32 15.46 4.86
N ARG A 164 -23.81 16.61 5.24
CA ARG A 164 -23.24 17.40 6.36
C ARG A 164 -23.64 16.88 7.73
N PHE A 165 -24.73 16.14 7.81
CA PHE A 165 -25.19 15.49 9.05
C PHE A 165 -25.51 14.03 8.76
N LEU A 166 -25.02 13.16 9.61
CA LEU A 166 -25.37 11.74 9.62
C LEU A 166 -26.12 11.41 10.89
N HIS A 167 -27.15 10.59 10.76
CA HIS A 167 -28.00 10.12 11.86
C HIS A 167 -27.87 8.61 11.95
N PHE A 168 -27.54 8.14 13.13
CA PHE A 168 -27.28 6.74 13.42
C PHE A 168 -28.35 6.17 14.35
N SER A 169 -28.73 4.92 14.06
CA SER A 169 -29.52 4.10 14.95
C SER A 169 -28.88 2.71 15.04
N VAL A 170 -28.46 2.33 16.23
CA VAL A 170 -27.73 1.09 16.51
C VAL A 170 -28.66 0.14 17.26
N ALA A 171 -29.03 -0.94 16.61
CA ALA A 171 -29.78 -2.05 17.16
C ALA A 171 -28.84 -3.17 17.60
N GLY A 172 -28.94 -3.61 18.85
CA GLY A 172 -28.07 -4.64 19.41
C GLY A 172 -27.65 -4.31 20.85
N PRO A 173 -26.61 -4.97 21.36
CA PRO A 173 -26.20 -4.83 22.76
C PRO A 173 -25.37 -3.56 23.05
N ILE A 174 -25.21 -2.67 22.07
CA ILE A 174 -24.43 -1.44 22.20
C ILE A 174 -25.26 -0.38 22.93
N VAL A 175 -24.74 0.11 24.04
CA VAL A 175 -25.33 1.21 24.83
C VAL A 175 -24.60 2.53 24.52
N PRO A 176 -25.21 3.71 24.80
CA PRO A 176 -24.59 5.00 24.49
C PRO A 176 -23.17 5.15 25.05
N GLU A 177 -22.91 4.65 26.24
CA GLU A 177 -21.63 4.74 26.94
C GLU A 177 -20.50 3.96 26.20
N ASN A 178 -20.88 3.04 25.32
CA ASN A 178 -19.92 2.31 24.49
C ASN A 178 -19.43 3.11 23.28
N ILE A 179 -20.11 4.21 22.89
CA ILE A 179 -19.76 4.97 21.70
C ILE A 179 -18.97 6.21 22.11
N SER A 180 -17.69 6.23 21.78
CA SER A 180 -16.80 7.36 22.08
C SER A 180 -16.63 8.33 20.90
N GLY A 181 -17.00 7.94 19.69
CA GLY A 181 -16.89 8.78 18.50
C GLY A 181 -16.87 7.98 17.20
N LEU A 182 -16.40 8.66 16.17
CA LEU A 182 -16.24 8.09 14.85
C LEU A 182 -14.98 8.67 14.20
N SER A 183 -14.23 7.82 13.52
CA SER A 183 -13.16 8.24 12.62
C SER A 183 -13.68 8.29 11.20
N VAL A 184 -13.48 9.42 10.54
CA VAL A 184 -13.72 9.56 9.10
C VAL A 184 -12.40 9.45 8.36
N GLU A 185 -12.32 8.49 7.50
CA GLU A 185 -11.26 8.41 6.53
C GLU A 185 -11.65 9.26 5.31
N ARG A 186 -10.95 10.36 5.07
CA ARG A 186 -11.08 11.10 3.82
C ARG A 186 -10.49 10.23 2.70
N MET A 187 -11.21 10.08 1.61
CA MET A 187 -10.70 9.34 0.45
C MET A 187 -9.33 9.90 0.08
N PRO A 188 -8.27 9.07 0.07
CA PRO A 188 -6.96 9.53 -0.37
C PRO A 188 -7.07 10.02 -1.81
N ALA A 189 -6.44 11.12 -2.13
CA ALA A 189 -6.40 11.66 -3.49
C ALA A 189 -5.83 10.63 -4.49
N SER A 190 -5.08 9.66 -4.00
CA SER A 190 -4.61 8.50 -4.78
C SER A 190 -4.51 7.24 -3.91
N LYS A 191 -5.02 6.11 -4.44
CA LYS A 191 -4.73 4.80 -3.85
C LYS A 191 -3.30 4.41 -4.19
N ALA A 192 -2.62 3.74 -3.26
CA ALA A 192 -1.34 3.09 -3.55
C ALA A 192 -1.50 2.16 -4.75
N LYS A 193 -0.56 2.24 -5.69
CA LYS A 193 -0.47 1.31 -6.82
C LYS A 193 0.62 0.31 -6.55
N TYR A 194 0.36 -0.91 -6.92
CA TYR A 194 1.28 -2.01 -6.72
C TYR A 194 1.61 -2.70 -8.05
N GLN A 195 2.81 -3.26 -8.11
CA GLN A 195 3.25 -4.18 -9.17
C GLN A 195 3.49 -5.54 -8.56
N THR A 196 3.10 -6.59 -9.29
CA THR A 196 3.41 -7.97 -8.90
C THR A 196 4.89 -8.25 -9.13
N VAL A 197 5.59 -8.63 -8.07
CA VAL A 197 7.00 -9.07 -8.10
C VAL A 197 7.07 -10.55 -8.45
N ALA A 198 6.24 -11.36 -7.80
CA ALA A 198 6.13 -12.79 -8.05
C ALA A 198 4.72 -13.28 -7.70
N GLU A 199 4.26 -14.28 -8.42
CA GLU A 199 2.98 -14.95 -8.17
C GLU A 199 3.14 -16.46 -8.32
N THR A 200 2.49 -17.23 -7.46
CA THR A 200 2.44 -18.67 -7.57
C THR A 200 1.13 -19.24 -7.04
N SER A 201 0.63 -20.28 -7.70
CA SER A 201 -0.43 -21.16 -7.21
C SER A 201 0.11 -22.46 -6.61
N LYS A 202 1.44 -22.64 -6.64
CA LYS A 202 2.08 -23.84 -6.12
C LYS A 202 2.19 -23.77 -4.61
N VAL A 203 1.39 -24.55 -3.92
CA VAL A 203 1.41 -24.70 -2.47
C VAL A 203 1.90 -26.10 -2.09
N THR A 204 2.58 -26.22 -0.95
CA THR A 204 3.01 -27.50 -0.37
C THR A 204 2.50 -27.62 1.05
N LEU A 205 2.29 -28.83 1.51
CA LEU A 205 1.95 -29.08 2.91
C LEU A 205 3.21 -29.55 3.65
N ASN A 206 3.49 -28.91 4.78
CA ASN A 206 4.51 -29.31 5.71
C ASN A 206 3.84 -29.63 7.06
N GLY A 207 3.61 -30.90 7.32
CA GLY A 207 2.73 -31.33 8.40
C GLY A 207 1.31 -30.83 8.14
N ARG A 208 0.81 -29.97 9.01
CA ARG A 208 -0.51 -29.32 8.87
C ARG A 208 -0.45 -27.94 8.20
N ASP A 209 0.74 -27.35 8.08
CA ASP A 209 0.90 -26.00 7.56
C ASP A 209 0.92 -25.99 6.03
N THR A 210 0.32 -24.95 5.47
CA THR A 210 0.42 -24.64 4.05
C THR A 210 1.63 -23.74 3.84
N VAL A 211 2.55 -24.15 2.95
CA VAL A 211 3.79 -23.44 2.68
C VAL A 211 3.86 -23.04 1.21
N VAL A 212 4.20 -21.77 0.99
CA VAL A 212 4.41 -21.19 -0.33
C VAL A 212 5.80 -20.58 -0.38
N GLU A 213 6.57 -20.91 -1.41
CA GLU A 213 7.95 -20.44 -1.56
C GLU A 213 8.12 -19.62 -2.84
N PHE A 214 8.94 -18.57 -2.72
CA PHE A 214 9.32 -17.72 -3.85
C PHE A 214 10.83 -17.50 -3.86
N SER A 215 11.36 -17.25 -5.05
CA SER A 215 12.68 -16.68 -5.25
C SER A 215 12.51 -15.27 -5.80
N VAL A 216 12.95 -14.28 -5.04
CA VAL A 216 12.91 -12.87 -5.42
C VAL A 216 14.31 -12.45 -5.84
N PRO A 217 14.50 -11.83 -7.01
CA PRO A 217 15.79 -11.33 -7.44
C PRO A 217 16.37 -10.30 -6.46
N ARG A 218 17.71 -10.14 -6.48
CA ARG A 218 18.40 -9.12 -5.68
C ARG A 218 17.79 -7.74 -5.91
N HIS A 219 17.92 -6.86 -4.95
CA HIS A 219 17.48 -5.45 -4.93
C HIS A 219 15.99 -5.21 -5.27
N THR A 220 15.22 -6.29 -5.43
CA THR A 220 13.79 -6.18 -5.74
C THR A 220 13.01 -6.06 -4.44
N PRO A 221 12.35 -4.92 -4.18
CA PRO A 221 11.57 -4.74 -2.97
C PRO A 221 10.26 -5.54 -3.02
N VAL A 222 9.78 -5.92 -1.84
CA VAL A 222 8.45 -6.47 -1.64
C VAL A 222 7.80 -5.70 -0.51
N ASP A 223 6.69 -5.04 -0.78
CA ASP A 223 6.01 -4.21 0.21
C ASP A 223 4.84 -4.94 0.88
N ARG A 224 4.20 -5.92 0.18
CA ARG A 224 3.13 -6.74 0.76
C ARG A 224 3.02 -8.13 0.15
N VAL A 225 2.36 -9.02 0.89
CA VAL A 225 1.94 -10.34 0.43
C VAL A 225 0.42 -10.36 0.34
N VAL A 226 -0.12 -10.79 -0.80
CA VAL A 226 -1.55 -10.86 -1.08
C VAL A 226 -1.96 -12.32 -1.26
N PHE A 227 -3.03 -12.71 -0.58
CA PHE A 227 -3.59 -14.05 -0.65
C PHE A 227 -4.86 -14.04 -1.50
N VAL A 228 -4.94 -14.96 -2.44
CA VAL A 228 -6.14 -15.19 -3.25
C VAL A 228 -6.69 -16.57 -2.89
N PRO A 229 -7.57 -16.67 -1.88
CA PRO A 229 -8.17 -17.94 -1.51
C PRO A 229 -9.22 -18.38 -2.54
N GLY A 230 -9.47 -19.68 -2.59
CA GLY A 230 -10.59 -20.25 -3.36
C GLY A 230 -11.94 -19.84 -2.80
N ALA A 231 -13.01 -20.32 -3.43
CA ALA A 231 -14.39 -20.00 -3.03
C ALA A 231 -14.77 -20.57 -1.66
N VAL A 232 -14.14 -21.66 -1.25
CA VAL A 232 -14.39 -22.34 0.03
C VAL A 232 -13.07 -22.49 0.82
N PRO A 233 -13.13 -22.43 2.18
CA PRO A 233 -14.30 -22.09 3.00
C PRO A 233 -14.69 -20.61 2.87
N THR A 234 -15.96 -20.30 3.08
CA THR A 234 -16.50 -18.93 3.02
C THR A 234 -16.06 -18.06 4.19
N SER A 235 -15.66 -18.69 5.30
CA SER A 235 -15.17 -17.98 6.48
C SER A 235 -13.97 -18.72 7.08
N PHE A 236 -12.90 -17.98 7.36
CA PHE A 236 -11.70 -18.51 8.00
C PHE A 236 -10.89 -17.37 8.63
N SER A 237 -10.06 -17.74 9.59
CA SER A 237 -8.98 -16.90 10.13
C SER A 237 -7.74 -17.77 10.27
N ARG A 238 -6.62 -17.35 9.69
CA ARG A 238 -5.35 -18.10 9.76
C ARG A 238 -4.21 -17.19 10.14
N ASP A 239 -3.38 -17.65 11.03
CA ASP A 239 -2.12 -17.01 11.32
C ASP A 239 -1.12 -17.29 10.18
N VAL A 240 -0.30 -16.31 9.88
CA VAL A 240 0.68 -16.35 8.81
C VAL A 240 2.03 -15.92 9.32
N ARG A 241 3.05 -16.65 8.91
CA ARG A 241 4.43 -16.30 9.11
C ARG A 241 5.12 -16.14 7.76
N ILE A 242 5.69 -14.96 7.53
CA ILE A 242 6.56 -14.69 6.38
C ILE A 242 7.99 -14.73 6.88
N SER A 243 8.83 -15.53 6.24
CA SER A 243 10.26 -15.54 6.52
C SER A 243 11.06 -15.32 5.25
N VAL A 244 12.09 -14.48 5.35
CA VAL A 244 12.93 -14.07 4.24
C VAL A 244 14.38 -14.28 4.60
N SER A 245 15.15 -14.88 3.70
CA SER A 245 16.59 -15.05 3.83
C SER A 245 17.29 -14.87 2.49
N PRO A 246 18.48 -14.26 2.46
CA PRO A 246 19.28 -14.21 1.26
C PRO A 246 19.70 -15.63 0.84
N VAL A 247 19.81 -15.86 -0.45
CA VAL A 247 20.34 -17.12 -1.00
C VAL A 247 21.87 -17.06 -0.91
N SER A 248 22.45 -17.89 -0.01
CA SER A 248 23.90 -17.99 0.10
C SER A 248 24.48 -18.65 -1.16
N GLN A 249 25.48 -18.02 -1.76
CA GLN A 249 26.22 -18.61 -2.88
C GLN A 249 27.34 -19.57 -2.45
N GLN A 250 27.72 -19.56 -1.17
CA GLN A 250 28.79 -20.41 -0.62
C GLN A 250 28.22 -21.50 0.30
N ARG A 251 28.36 -22.75 -0.11
CA ARG A 251 28.24 -23.93 0.78
C ARG A 251 29.59 -24.18 1.47
N SER A 252 29.92 -23.39 2.45
CA SER A 252 31.00 -23.73 3.38
C SER A 252 30.39 -24.30 4.65
N SER A 253 30.99 -25.35 5.19
CA SER A 253 30.54 -26.03 6.43
C SER A 253 30.52 -25.11 7.66
N ASP A 254 31.20 -23.97 7.60
CA ASP A 254 31.35 -23.00 8.67
C ASP A 254 30.59 -21.68 8.39
N ALA A 255 29.71 -21.67 7.37
CA ALA A 255 28.93 -20.47 7.04
C ALA A 255 27.88 -20.22 8.14
N VAL A 256 28.00 -19.08 8.80
CA VAL A 256 26.93 -18.56 9.67
C VAL A 256 25.69 -18.39 8.80
N GLU A 257 24.59 -19.02 9.23
CA GLU A 257 23.30 -18.91 8.52
C GLU A 257 22.95 -17.43 8.36
N PRO A 258 22.67 -16.96 7.15
CA PRO A 258 22.40 -15.53 6.93
C PRO A 258 21.19 -15.09 7.76
N PRO A 259 21.17 -13.83 8.22
CA PRO A 259 20.10 -13.34 9.08
C PRO A 259 18.74 -13.51 8.41
N ARG A 260 17.87 -14.25 9.07
CA ARG A 260 16.50 -14.51 8.64
C ARG A 260 15.58 -13.45 9.24
N GLN A 261 14.85 -12.74 8.38
CA GLN A 261 13.80 -11.83 8.85
C GLN A 261 12.47 -12.56 8.89
N VAL A 262 11.71 -12.35 9.96
CA VAL A 262 10.41 -13.00 10.15
C VAL A 262 9.38 -11.98 10.59
N VAL A 263 8.22 -11.98 9.91
CA VAL A 263 7.05 -11.19 10.25
C VAL A 263 5.86 -12.13 10.47
N TYR A 264 5.07 -11.82 11.47
CA TYR A 264 3.84 -12.53 11.80
C TYR A 264 2.63 -11.66 11.54
N GLY A 265 1.56 -12.27 11.08
CA GLY A 265 0.29 -11.62 10.82
C GLY A 265 -0.82 -12.64 10.68
N SER A 266 -1.94 -12.21 10.13
CA SER A 266 -3.07 -13.10 9.86
C SER A 266 -3.81 -12.63 8.62
N PHE A 267 -4.51 -13.55 7.97
CA PHE A 267 -5.49 -13.20 6.98
C PHE A 267 -6.86 -13.79 7.35
N LEU A 268 -7.88 -13.06 6.98
CA LEU A 268 -9.25 -13.28 7.44
C LEU A 268 -10.21 -13.14 6.28
N ARG A 269 -11.18 -14.06 6.24
CA ARG A 269 -12.43 -13.90 5.49
C ARG A 269 -13.58 -14.31 6.39
N VAL A 270 -14.59 -13.47 6.49
CA VAL A 270 -15.85 -13.77 7.18
C VAL A 270 -17.01 -13.42 6.25
N HIS A 271 -17.69 -14.42 5.75
CA HIS A 271 -18.91 -14.31 4.98
C HIS A 271 -19.94 -15.26 5.56
N ARG A 272 -20.71 -14.80 6.53
CA ARG A 272 -21.73 -15.65 7.19
C ARG A 272 -22.94 -14.85 7.62
N LEU A 273 -24.04 -15.57 7.85
CA LEU A 273 -25.21 -15.06 8.53
C LEU A 273 -25.14 -15.45 10.02
N GLN A 274 -25.32 -14.48 10.91
CA GLN A 274 -25.43 -14.69 12.35
C GLN A 274 -26.62 -13.90 12.87
N ASP A 275 -27.60 -14.57 13.48
CA ASP A 275 -28.82 -13.96 14.03
C ASP A 275 -29.58 -13.07 13.01
N GLY A 276 -29.60 -13.49 11.74
CA GLY A 276 -30.21 -12.74 10.64
C GLY A 276 -29.35 -11.58 10.09
N HIS A 277 -28.15 -11.36 10.64
CA HIS A 277 -27.22 -10.34 10.18
C HIS A 277 -26.13 -10.94 9.31
N ARG A 278 -25.84 -10.30 8.18
CA ARG A 278 -24.75 -10.67 7.30
C ARG A 278 -23.45 -10.05 7.80
N LEU A 279 -22.46 -10.88 8.09
CA LEU A 279 -21.11 -10.50 8.41
C LEU A 279 -20.24 -10.66 7.17
N ASP A 280 -19.68 -9.56 6.67
CA ASP A 280 -18.77 -9.53 5.54
C ASP A 280 -17.52 -8.75 5.92
N GLU A 281 -16.37 -9.44 6.01
CA GLU A 281 -15.07 -8.84 6.27
C GLU A 281 -13.98 -9.65 5.56
N GLU A 282 -13.09 -8.96 4.85
CA GLU A 282 -11.92 -9.57 4.23
C GLU A 282 -10.65 -8.76 4.53
N ARG A 283 -9.63 -9.44 5.04
CA ARG A 283 -8.24 -8.96 5.14
C ARG A 283 -7.35 -10.04 4.57
N LEU A 284 -7.03 -9.92 3.29
CA LEU A 284 -6.36 -10.93 2.49
C LEU A 284 -4.96 -10.49 2.06
N ASP A 285 -4.43 -9.45 2.69
CA ASP A 285 -3.06 -9.02 2.50
C ASP A 285 -2.39 -8.72 3.84
N MET A 286 -1.07 -8.70 3.84
CA MET A 286 -0.26 -8.28 4.96
C MET A 286 1.01 -7.61 4.50
N LEU A 287 1.51 -6.67 5.29
CA LEU A 287 2.77 -6.00 5.03
C LEU A 287 3.92 -7.01 5.06
N ALA A 288 4.84 -6.84 4.14
CA ALA A 288 6.08 -7.60 4.09
C ALA A 288 7.15 -6.95 4.99
N PRO A 289 8.17 -7.72 5.44
CA PRO A 289 9.32 -7.12 6.11
C PRO A 289 10.09 -6.23 5.11
N GLU A 290 10.52 -5.05 5.56
CA GLU A 290 11.41 -4.20 4.77
C GLU A 290 12.75 -4.91 4.58
N THR A 291 13.00 -5.41 3.38
CA THR A 291 14.24 -6.14 3.06
C THR A 291 14.74 -5.73 1.68
N GLU A 292 16.04 -5.53 1.60
CA GLU A 292 16.76 -5.41 0.35
C GLU A 292 18.05 -6.22 0.47
N PHE A 293 18.28 -7.14 -0.45
CA PHE A 293 19.44 -8.03 -0.43
C PHE A 293 20.26 -7.87 -1.70
N ASP A 294 21.59 -7.93 -1.58
CA ASP A 294 22.52 -7.90 -2.69
C ASP A 294 22.54 -9.22 -3.49
N THR A 295 21.86 -10.24 -3.01
CA THR A 295 21.66 -11.54 -3.66
C THR A 295 20.17 -11.82 -3.82
N ALA A 296 19.83 -12.85 -4.58
CA ALA A 296 18.45 -13.35 -4.57
C ALA A 296 18.03 -13.76 -3.16
N ALA A 297 16.75 -13.58 -2.86
CA ALA A 297 16.19 -13.94 -1.55
C ALA A 297 15.15 -15.05 -1.68
N LYS A 298 15.18 -15.98 -0.74
CA LYS A 298 14.14 -16.98 -0.57
C LYS A 298 13.08 -16.43 0.38
N TRP A 299 11.86 -16.37 -0.10
CA TRP A 299 10.67 -16.01 0.65
C TRP A 299 9.87 -17.27 0.95
N THR A 300 9.51 -17.47 2.20
CA THR A 300 8.66 -18.58 2.63
C THR A 300 7.47 -18.00 3.39
N VAL A 301 6.29 -18.24 2.85
CA VAL A 301 5.01 -17.87 3.48
C VAL A 301 4.42 -19.14 4.06
N THR A 302 4.24 -19.18 5.37
CA THR A 302 3.65 -20.32 6.10
C THR A 302 2.30 -19.89 6.65
N ILE A 303 1.26 -20.62 6.29
CA ILE A 303 -0.11 -20.46 6.78
C ILE A 303 -0.37 -21.58 7.78
N GLU A 304 -0.62 -21.22 9.04
CA GLU A 304 -0.87 -22.15 10.12
C GLU A 304 -2.32 -22.63 10.08
N ASN A 305 -2.56 -23.87 9.66
CA ASN A 305 -3.91 -24.42 9.57
C ASN A 305 -4.40 -24.98 10.93
N ARG A 306 -3.49 -25.24 11.87
CA ARG A 306 -3.83 -25.80 13.20
C ARG A 306 -4.61 -27.12 13.07
N ASP A 307 -5.83 -27.19 13.62
CA ASP A 307 -6.70 -28.36 13.56
C ASP A 307 -7.71 -28.31 12.40
N ASP A 308 -7.76 -27.20 11.69
CA ASP A 308 -8.61 -27.03 10.50
C ASP A 308 -7.99 -27.65 9.25
N ALA A 309 -8.83 -27.95 8.28
CA ALA A 309 -8.38 -28.34 6.95
C ALA A 309 -7.63 -27.17 6.26
N PRO A 310 -6.60 -27.47 5.45
CA PRO A 310 -5.92 -26.46 4.66
C PRO A 310 -6.89 -25.66 3.77
N ILE A 311 -6.71 -24.34 3.73
CA ILE A 311 -7.49 -23.49 2.85
C ILE A 311 -7.02 -23.70 1.41
N GLN A 312 -7.98 -23.81 0.49
CA GLN A 312 -7.67 -23.81 -0.92
C GLN A 312 -7.17 -22.40 -1.31
N ILE A 313 -5.91 -22.31 -1.72
CA ILE A 313 -5.27 -21.08 -2.19
C ILE A 313 -5.22 -21.11 -3.72
N SER A 314 -5.83 -20.11 -4.36
CA SER A 314 -5.77 -19.95 -5.82
C SER A 314 -4.42 -19.38 -6.25
N SER A 315 -3.93 -18.35 -5.57
CA SER A 315 -2.56 -17.84 -5.71
C SER A 315 -2.13 -17.05 -4.48
N VAL A 316 -0.81 -16.90 -4.34
CA VAL A 316 -0.18 -15.94 -3.43
C VAL A 316 0.69 -15.02 -4.28
N ARG A 317 0.63 -13.72 -4.05
CA ARG A 317 1.40 -12.71 -4.75
C ARG A 317 2.29 -11.94 -3.79
N LEU A 318 3.51 -11.71 -4.23
CA LEU A 318 4.40 -10.72 -3.64
C LEU A 318 4.27 -9.44 -4.47
N GLU A 319 3.98 -8.33 -3.84
CA GLU A 319 3.75 -7.06 -4.52
C GLU A 319 4.64 -5.96 -3.95
N MET A 320 5.12 -5.09 -4.82
CA MET A 320 5.84 -3.87 -4.45
C MET A 320 5.02 -2.63 -4.80
N LEU A 321 5.18 -1.57 -4.04
CA LEU A 321 4.64 -0.26 -4.41
C LEU A 321 5.25 0.20 -5.75
N GLU A 322 4.40 0.71 -6.63
CA GLU A 322 4.85 1.27 -7.91
C GLU A 322 5.85 2.41 -7.64
N ARG A 323 6.96 2.38 -8.36
CA ARG A 323 7.95 3.45 -8.36
C ARG A 323 8.04 4.06 -9.74
N SER A 324 7.96 5.37 -9.80
CA SER A 324 7.98 6.13 -11.06
C SER A 324 9.18 7.07 -11.08
N LEU A 325 9.92 7.06 -12.17
CA LEU A 325 10.95 8.03 -12.47
C LEU A 325 10.30 9.21 -13.21
N CYS A 326 10.31 10.40 -12.60
CA CYS A 326 9.68 11.60 -13.12
C CYS A 326 10.74 12.65 -13.51
N PHE A 327 10.58 13.26 -14.67
CA PHE A 327 11.50 14.25 -15.25
C PHE A 327 10.75 15.25 -16.13
N GLU A 328 11.42 16.33 -16.54
CA GLU A 328 10.87 17.29 -17.53
C GLU A 328 11.20 16.80 -18.96
N ALA A 329 10.17 16.39 -19.67
CA ALA A 329 10.32 15.97 -21.05
C ALA A 329 10.28 17.16 -22.02
N SER A 330 11.06 17.05 -23.09
CA SER A 330 10.98 17.92 -24.26
C SER A 330 10.17 17.22 -25.35
N ASP A 331 9.57 17.99 -26.24
CA ASP A 331 8.76 17.46 -27.34
C ASP A 331 9.48 16.42 -28.17
N ALA A 332 8.80 15.29 -28.44
CA ALA A 332 9.24 14.21 -29.32
C ALA A 332 10.70 13.77 -29.09
N ALA A 333 11.13 13.69 -27.83
CA ALA A 333 12.48 13.31 -27.50
C ALA A 333 12.58 11.85 -27.06
N SER A 334 13.67 11.19 -27.46
CA SER A 334 14.06 9.87 -26.95
C SER A 334 15.01 10.06 -25.78
N TYR A 335 14.76 9.32 -24.72
CA TYR A 335 15.59 9.27 -23.53
C TYR A 335 16.12 7.86 -23.35
N THR A 336 17.29 7.73 -22.73
CA THR A 336 17.86 6.44 -22.36
C THR A 336 18.13 6.41 -20.86
N LEU A 337 17.56 5.42 -20.18
CA LEU A 337 17.81 5.14 -18.78
C LEU A 337 18.95 4.13 -18.70
N TYR A 338 20.07 4.50 -18.08
CA TYR A 338 21.24 3.65 -17.83
C TYR A 338 21.27 3.19 -16.38
N TYR A 339 21.68 1.94 -16.15
CA TYR A 339 21.81 1.33 -14.81
C TYR A 339 22.78 0.13 -14.85
N GLY A 340 23.08 -0.46 -13.69
CA GLY A 340 23.96 -1.63 -13.57
C GLY A 340 25.40 -1.30 -13.20
N ASP A 341 25.70 -0.07 -12.78
CA ASP A 341 27.00 0.31 -12.22
C ASP A 341 26.92 0.42 -10.69
N SER A 342 27.21 -0.69 -9.99
CA SER A 342 27.10 -0.79 -8.54
C SER A 342 28.08 0.13 -7.75
N ALA A 343 29.07 0.71 -8.42
CA ALA A 343 30.02 1.62 -7.80
C ALA A 343 29.49 3.07 -7.75
N LEU A 344 28.40 3.35 -8.45
CA LEU A 344 27.89 4.70 -8.62
C LEU A 344 26.97 5.11 -7.46
N ALA A 345 27.25 6.27 -6.87
CA ALA A 345 26.41 6.86 -5.85
C ALA A 345 25.16 7.52 -6.48
N ALA A 346 24.09 7.64 -5.69
CA ALA A 346 22.88 8.31 -6.14
C ALA A 346 23.15 9.78 -6.53
N PRO A 347 22.58 10.25 -7.65
CA PRO A 347 22.72 11.62 -8.08
C PRO A 347 21.99 12.56 -7.12
N ARG A 348 22.45 13.80 -7.04
CA ARG A 348 21.80 14.86 -6.25
C ARG A 348 21.40 15.98 -7.19
N TYR A 349 20.14 15.97 -7.63
CA TYR A 349 19.60 17.01 -8.50
C TYR A 349 18.78 18.02 -7.70
N ASP A 350 18.93 19.30 -8.01
CA ASP A 350 18.07 20.36 -7.47
C ASP A 350 16.61 20.12 -7.84
N TYR A 351 16.38 19.50 -9.01
CA TYR A 351 15.05 19.09 -9.48
C TYR A 351 14.28 18.29 -8.44
N ALA A 352 14.91 17.35 -7.74
CA ALA A 352 14.27 16.53 -6.73
C ALA A 352 13.75 17.33 -5.53
N SER A 353 14.44 18.41 -5.15
CA SER A 353 14.04 19.30 -4.04
C SER A 353 12.94 20.29 -4.42
N LEU A 354 12.83 20.62 -5.71
CA LEU A 354 11.85 21.56 -6.25
C LEU A 354 10.62 20.88 -6.87
N PHE A 355 10.65 19.54 -6.92
CA PHE A 355 9.61 18.75 -7.58
C PHE A 355 8.28 18.84 -6.86
N ALA A 356 7.22 19.17 -7.60
CA ALA A 356 5.84 19.03 -7.19
C ALA A 356 5.08 18.26 -8.27
N LEU A 357 4.52 17.10 -7.93
CA LEU A 357 3.79 16.26 -8.89
C LEU A 357 2.58 17.01 -9.45
N GLN A 358 2.54 17.15 -10.77
CA GLN A 358 1.41 17.74 -11.48
C GLN A 358 0.33 16.68 -11.74
N SER A 359 -0.94 17.06 -11.61
CA SER A 359 -2.08 16.15 -11.82
C SER A 359 -2.20 15.64 -13.26
N ASN A 360 -1.61 16.34 -14.22
CA ASN A 360 -1.63 16.03 -15.65
C ASN A 360 -0.29 15.50 -16.19
N ALA A 361 0.62 15.06 -15.32
CA ALA A 361 1.90 14.50 -15.75
C ALA A 361 1.69 13.36 -16.77
N ALA A 362 2.36 13.46 -17.92
CA ALA A 362 2.26 12.48 -18.98
C ALA A 362 2.85 11.13 -18.56
N LYS A 363 2.27 10.04 -19.06
CA LYS A 363 2.77 8.68 -18.90
C LYS A 363 3.27 8.16 -20.23
N PRO A 364 4.58 8.16 -20.51
CA PRO A 364 5.10 7.58 -21.73
C PRO A 364 4.93 6.06 -21.74
N SER A 365 4.86 5.48 -22.93
CA SER A 365 4.99 4.05 -23.11
C SER A 365 6.43 3.62 -22.86
N SER A 366 6.59 2.56 -22.13
CA SER A 366 7.90 1.94 -21.81
C SER A 366 8.05 0.62 -22.55
#